data_c74bd8b19ffe3c26d0bb2fdc87863733
#
_entry.id   c74bd8b19ffe3c26d0bb2fdc87863733
#
_cell.length_a   1.000
_cell.length_b   1.000
_cell.length_c   1.000
_cell.angle_alpha   90.00
_cell.angle_beta   90.00
_cell.angle_gamma   90.00
#
_symmetry.space_group_name_H-M   'P 1'
#
loop_
_entity.id
_entity.type
_entity.pdbx_description
1 polymer ?
#
loop_
_entity_poly.entity_id
_entity_poly.type
_entity_poly.pdbx_seq_one_letter_code
_entity_poly.pdbx_strand_id
1 'polypeptide(L)'
;MYNHPNAAELTYYGLYALQHRGQESAGIVTAKDDGKPFAIKRGMGLVGQVFSENDLRDLVGTRAVGHVRYSTTGSSNIKNAQPLTVETSRGQIAIAHNGNLVNAGVLRQELEAAGSIFQTTTDSEIILHLISRPNPAINGGALAQALSRVHGAYSLILMGENEVIAARDPFGFRPLVIGRLDEAIIFSSETCALDLVGAEFVREVEPGEVVVADEGGLRSFKPHAETPRESLCVFEFVYFARPDSQLGGRNVSHARTRMGRELARLHPVEADIVVPVPDSGTYAALGYSEQSGIPLDQAFVRNHYIGRTFLQPTQLIRDFNVRVKLNLIRSAVQDRKSVV
;
A
#
# COMPACT_ATOMS: atom_id res chain seq x y z
N MET A 1 -11.66 -4.21 5.33
CA MET A 1 -12.48 -5.44 5.47
C MET A 1 -13.89 -5.05 5.89
N TYR A 2 -14.88 -5.65 5.27
CA TYR A 2 -16.31 -5.48 5.55
C TYR A 2 -16.96 -6.82 5.87
N ASN A 3 -17.81 -6.86 6.92
CA ASN A 3 -18.65 -7.99 7.33
C ASN A 3 -17.89 -9.26 7.76
N HIS A 4 -16.96 -9.13 8.72
CA HIS A 4 -16.28 -10.30 9.30
C HIS A 4 -16.13 -10.16 10.83
N PRO A 5 -16.47 -11.17 11.64
CA PRO A 5 -16.37 -11.08 13.10
C PRO A 5 -14.94 -10.87 13.60
N ASN A 6 -13.92 -11.37 12.88
CA ASN A 6 -12.50 -11.22 13.20
C ASN A 6 -11.83 -10.16 12.31
N ALA A 7 -12.55 -9.07 11.96
CA ALA A 7 -12.06 -8.07 11.01
C ALA A 7 -10.72 -7.45 11.45
N ALA A 8 -10.51 -7.19 12.74
CA ALA A 8 -9.26 -6.66 13.28
C ALA A 8 -8.08 -7.60 13.07
N GLU A 9 -8.24 -8.87 13.42
CA GLU A 9 -7.18 -9.87 13.33
C GLU A 9 -6.77 -10.15 11.88
N LEU A 10 -7.75 -10.34 10.99
CA LEU A 10 -7.49 -10.52 9.57
C LEU A 10 -6.86 -9.27 8.92
N THR A 11 -7.27 -8.08 9.37
CA THR A 11 -6.61 -6.83 8.94
C THR A 11 -5.17 -6.77 9.42
N TYR A 12 -4.88 -7.18 10.66
CA TYR A 12 -3.52 -7.30 11.18
C TYR A 12 -2.65 -8.22 10.31
N TYR A 13 -3.14 -9.42 9.97
CA TYR A 13 -2.40 -10.33 9.09
C TYR A 13 -2.22 -9.75 7.68
N GLY A 14 -3.24 -9.11 7.11
CA GLY A 14 -3.13 -8.41 5.84
C GLY A 14 -2.07 -7.31 5.86
N LEU A 15 -2.00 -6.50 6.94
CA LEU A 15 -0.96 -5.50 7.11
C LEU A 15 0.44 -6.12 7.28
N TYR A 16 0.53 -7.28 7.93
CA TYR A 16 1.78 -8.01 8.05
C TYR A 16 2.30 -8.46 6.68
N ALA A 17 1.43 -8.96 5.81
CA ALA A 17 1.77 -9.27 4.42
C ALA A 17 2.22 -8.04 3.63
N LEU A 18 1.64 -6.86 3.93
CA LEU A 18 1.92 -5.58 3.29
C LEU A 18 3.04 -4.77 3.98
N GLN A 19 3.74 -5.32 4.97
CA GLN A 19 4.77 -4.60 5.74
C GLN A 19 5.86 -3.97 4.86
N HIS A 20 6.15 -4.55 3.70
CA HIS A 20 7.10 -4.01 2.72
C HIS A 20 6.65 -2.67 2.12
N ARG A 21 5.36 -2.34 2.19
CA ARG A 21 4.79 -1.06 1.70
C ARG A 21 4.95 0.09 2.70
N GLY A 22 5.18 -0.21 3.99
CA GLY A 22 5.41 0.80 5.02
C GLY A 22 6.05 0.23 6.28
N GLN A 23 7.01 0.94 6.86
CA GLN A 23 7.76 0.50 8.06
C GLN A 23 7.84 1.60 9.14
N GLU A 24 7.19 2.74 8.90
CA GLU A 24 7.28 3.91 9.77
C GLU A 24 6.23 3.88 10.88
N SER A 25 5.01 3.57 10.51
CA SER A 25 3.89 3.43 11.45
C SER A 25 2.88 2.42 10.93
N ALA A 26 2.08 1.88 11.83
CA ALA A 26 0.96 1.01 11.53
C ALA A 26 -0.28 1.44 12.33
N GLY A 27 -1.47 1.16 11.78
CA GLY A 27 -2.72 1.45 12.46
C GLY A 27 -3.86 0.59 11.96
N ILE A 28 -4.80 0.32 12.86
CA ILE A 28 -6.09 -0.35 12.58
C ILE A 28 -7.19 0.44 13.27
N VAL A 29 -8.28 0.63 12.56
CA VAL A 29 -9.54 1.18 13.05
C VAL A 29 -10.63 0.17 12.78
N THR A 30 -11.49 -0.10 13.78
CA THR A 30 -12.63 -1.00 13.64
C THR A 30 -13.94 -0.30 13.96
N ALA A 31 -15.03 -0.76 13.34
CA ALA A 31 -16.38 -0.30 13.58
C ALA A 31 -17.30 -1.48 13.91
N LYS A 32 -18.21 -1.24 14.88
CA LYS A 32 -19.30 -2.15 15.26
C LYS A 32 -20.60 -1.72 14.59
N ASP A 33 -21.57 -2.63 14.57
CA ASP A 33 -22.91 -2.37 14.04
C ASP A 33 -23.84 -1.70 15.09
N ASP A 34 -23.32 -1.29 16.23
CA ASP A 34 -24.07 -0.76 17.37
C ASP A 34 -24.02 0.77 17.51
N GLY A 35 -23.49 1.47 16.52
CA GLY A 35 -23.36 2.94 16.50
C GLY A 35 -22.36 3.51 17.53
N LYS A 36 -21.57 2.66 18.18
CA LYS A 36 -20.53 3.09 19.12
C LYS A 36 -19.33 3.70 18.39
N PRO A 37 -18.54 4.53 19.08
CA PRO A 37 -17.31 5.07 18.53
C PRO A 37 -16.37 3.98 18.01
N PHE A 38 -15.65 4.31 16.93
CA PHE A 38 -14.63 3.44 16.36
C PHE A 38 -13.56 3.09 17.40
N ALA A 39 -13.16 1.83 17.45
CA ALA A 39 -11.99 1.43 18.21
C ALA A 39 -10.73 1.66 17.33
N ILE A 40 -9.69 2.28 17.93
CA ILE A 40 -8.53 2.78 17.19
C ILE A 40 -7.25 2.36 17.91
N LYS A 41 -6.33 1.74 17.18
CA LYS A 41 -4.94 1.55 17.60
C LYS A 41 -4.00 1.98 16.50
N ARG A 42 -3.06 2.88 16.81
CA ARG A 42 -2.00 3.35 15.92
C ARG A 42 -0.71 3.48 16.69
N GLY A 43 0.42 3.25 16.02
CA GLY A 43 1.74 3.40 16.63
C GLY A 43 2.84 3.61 15.60
N MET A 44 3.97 4.14 16.05
CA MET A 44 5.19 4.19 15.25
C MET A 44 5.89 2.84 15.32
N GLY A 45 6.38 2.36 14.18
CA GLY A 45 7.08 1.08 14.05
C GLY A 45 6.38 0.07 13.15
N LEU A 46 6.88 -1.16 13.19
CA LEU A 46 6.36 -2.28 12.40
C LEU A 46 5.05 -2.83 13.00
N VAL A 47 4.26 -3.52 12.19
CA VAL A 47 2.98 -4.12 12.60
C VAL A 47 3.13 -4.94 13.88
N GLY A 48 4.11 -5.88 13.93
CA GLY A 48 4.35 -6.70 15.12
C GLY A 48 4.91 -5.97 16.35
N GLN A 49 5.31 -4.69 16.21
CA GLN A 49 5.75 -3.85 17.32
C GLN A 49 4.62 -2.97 17.87
N VAL A 50 3.66 -2.61 16.99
CA VAL A 50 2.55 -1.70 17.32
C VAL A 50 1.40 -2.44 17.98
N PHE A 51 1.13 -3.68 17.59
CA PHE A 51 -0.02 -4.45 18.05
C PHE A 51 0.39 -5.61 18.94
N SER A 52 -0.13 -5.65 20.15
CA SER A 52 -0.14 -6.81 21.03
C SER A 52 -1.45 -7.61 20.89
N GLU A 53 -1.50 -8.82 21.43
CA GLU A 53 -2.75 -9.61 21.48
C GLU A 53 -3.89 -8.86 22.19
N ASN A 54 -3.60 -8.12 23.25
CA ASN A 54 -4.60 -7.34 23.96
C ASN A 54 -5.15 -6.20 23.10
N ASP A 55 -4.27 -5.49 22.36
CA ASP A 55 -4.71 -4.45 21.44
C ASP A 55 -5.66 -5.01 20.37
N LEU A 56 -5.40 -6.22 19.84
CA LEU A 56 -6.29 -6.87 18.87
C LEU A 56 -7.62 -7.30 19.47
N ARG A 57 -7.64 -7.73 20.74
CA ARG A 57 -8.88 -8.05 21.47
C ARG A 57 -9.75 -6.82 21.72
N ASP A 58 -9.13 -5.65 21.93
CA ASP A 58 -9.84 -4.39 22.16
C ASP A 58 -10.41 -3.80 20.84
N LEU A 59 -9.84 -4.15 19.70
CA LEU A 59 -10.31 -3.74 18.38
C LEU A 59 -11.50 -4.58 17.92
N VAL A 60 -12.62 -4.46 18.62
CA VAL A 60 -13.85 -5.21 18.31
C VAL A 60 -14.64 -4.53 17.19
N GLY A 61 -15.10 -5.31 16.21
CA GLY A 61 -15.95 -4.82 15.13
C GLY A 61 -16.03 -5.81 13.96
N THR A 62 -17.03 -5.61 13.10
CA THR A 62 -17.25 -6.40 11.87
C THR A 62 -16.64 -5.74 10.65
N ARG A 63 -16.21 -4.49 10.77
CA ARG A 63 -15.51 -3.71 9.75
C ARG A 63 -14.17 -3.25 10.29
N ALA A 64 -13.16 -3.24 9.42
CA ALA A 64 -11.83 -2.77 9.78
C ALA A 64 -11.12 -2.10 8.60
N VAL A 65 -10.38 -1.04 8.89
CA VAL A 65 -9.43 -0.41 7.97
C VAL A 65 -8.06 -0.41 8.60
N GLY A 66 -7.06 -0.86 7.86
CA GLY A 66 -5.68 -0.89 8.30
C GLY A 66 -4.75 -0.14 7.36
N HIS A 67 -3.62 0.34 7.87
CA HIS A 67 -2.60 1.01 7.09
C HIS A 67 -1.21 0.79 7.65
N VAL A 68 -0.22 0.58 6.77
CA VAL A 68 1.20 0.67 7.05
C VAL A 68 1.77 1.85 6.28
N ARG A 69 2.44 2.77 7.00
CA ARG A 69 2.87 4.04 6.40
C ARG A 69 4.31 3.99 5.93
N TYR A 70 4.51 4.52 4.73
CA TYR A 70 5.77 4.98 4.19
C TYR A 70 5.59 6.46 3.85
N SER A 71 6.30 7.36 4.54
CA SER A 71 6.09 8.80 4.34
C SER A 71 6.58 9.26 2.97
N THR A 72 5.65 9.66 2.13
CA THR A 72 5.90 10.42 0.90
C THR A 72 5.65 11.90 1.11
N THR A 73 4.66 12.23 1.96
CA THR A 73 4.25 13.59 2.33
C THR A 73 3.99 13.64 3.84
N GLY A 74 4.39 14.74 4.48
CA GLY A 74 4.25 14.96 5.93
C GLY A 74 5.41 14.39 6.75
N SER A 75 5.51 14.86 7.99
CA SER A 75 6.57 14.45 8.92
C SER A 75 6.36 13.04 9.46
N SER A 76 7.45 12.37 9.85
CA SER A 76 7.41 11.10 10.59
C SER A 76 6.98 11.37 12.04
N ASN A 77 5.67 11.36 12.27
CA ASN A 77 5.05 11.64 13.57
C ASN A 77 3.78 10.82 13.72
N ILE A 78 3.48 10.41 14.95
CA ILE A 78 2.25 9.65 15.29
C ILE A 78 0.95 10.34 14.81
N LYS A 79 0.92 11.66 14.76
CA LYS A 79 -0.24 12.41 14.24
C LYS A 79 -0.56 12.08 12.79
N ASN A 80 0.46 11.68 12.02
CA ASN A 80 0.36 11.30 10.62
C ASN A 80 0.16 9.79 10.41
N ALA A 81 0.15 9.00 11.48
CA ALA A 81 -0.15 7.57 11.39
C ALA A 81 -1.61 7.36 10.97
N GLN A 82 -1.81 6.53 9.96
CA GLN A 82 -3.12 6.20 9.42
C GLN A 82 -3.60 4.83 9.95
N PRO A 83 -4.93 4.54 9.89
CA PRO A 83 -6.00 5.37 9.33
C PRO A 83 -6.26 6.64 10.14
N LEU A 84 -6.56 7.76 9.45
CA LEU A 84 -7.04 8.97 10.10
C LEU A 84 -8.53 8.84 10.39
N THR A 85 -8.99 9.39 11.51
CA THR A 85 -10.39 9.34 11.89
C THR A 85 -10.90 10.75 12.21
N VAL A 86 -12.12 11.03 11.77
CA VAL A 86 -12.84 12.26 12.11
C VAL A 86 -14.27 11.94 12.49
N GLU A 87 -14.82 12.75 13.36
CA GLU A 87 -16.24 12.77 13.66
C GLU A 87 -16.91 13.92 12.93
N THR A 88 -18.01 13.63 12.26
CA THR A 88 -18.78 14.61 11.49
C THR A 88 -20.24 14.58 11.93
N SER A 89 -21.03 15.54 11.50
CA SER A 89 -22.50 15.52 11.74
C SER A 89 -23.22 14.34 11.06
N ARG A 90 -22.50 13.56 10.25
CA ARG A 90 -23.01 12.37 9.53
C ARG A 90 -22.43 11.06 10.08
N GLY A 91 -21.80 11.10 11.25
CA GLY A 91 -21.11 9.97 11.85
C GLY A 91 -19.60 10.01 11.71
N GLN A 92 -18.97 8.95 12.14
CA GLN A 92 -17.52 8.80 12.10
C GLN A 92 -17.03 8.30 10.73
N ILE A 93 -15.87 8.78 10.33
CA ILE A 93 -15.19 8.36 9.09
C ILE A 93 -13.75 8.03 9.41
N ALA A 94 -13.28 6.86 8.95
CA ALA A 94 -11.87 6.52 8.93
C ALA A 94 -11.36 6.49 7.49
N ILE A 95 -10.12 6.96 7.24
CA ILE A 95 -9.49 6.93 5.91
C ILE A 95 -8.07 6.38 5.97
N ALA A 96 -7.75 5.50 5.02
CA ALA A 96 -6.41 5.06 4.70
C ALA A 96 -6.08 5.41 3.24
N HIS A 97 -4.88 5.93 2.98
CA HIS A 97 -4.46 6.44 1.68
C HIS A 97 -3.07 5.94 1.31
N ASN A 98 -2.99 5.24 0.20
CA ASN A 98 -1.74 4.91 -0.49
C ASN A 98 -1.63 5.77 -1.76
N GLY A 99 -0.81 6.79 -1.73
CA GLY A 99 -0.65 7.70 -2.86
C GLY A 99 0.00 9.03 -2.48
N ASN A 100 -0.23 10.02 -3.33
CA ASN A 100 0.21 11.41 -3.12
C ASN A 100 -0.62 12.36 -3.98
N LEU A 101 -1.25 13.36 -3.36
CA LEU A 101 -2.03 14.37 -4.04
C LEU A 101 -1.13 15.54 -4.46
N VAL A 102 -1.03 15.79 -5.77
CA VAL A 102 -0.15 16.83 -6.31
C VAL A 102 -0.67 18.25 -6.08
N ASN A 103 -1.98 18.42 -5.88
CA ASN A 103 -2.60 19.71 -5.58
C ASN A 103 -2.93 19.91 -4.09
N ALA A 104 -2.39 19.06 -3.21
CA ALA A 104 -2.64 19.09 -1.76
C ALA A 104 -2.40 20.49 -1.14
N GLY A 105 -1.30 21.15 -1.51
CA GLY A 105 -0.94 22.48 -0.98
C GLY A 105 -1.98 23.56 -1.30
N VAL A 106 -2.49 23.57 -2.52
CA VAL A 106 -3.51 24.52 -2.97
C VAL A 106 -4.83 24.28 -2.24
N LEU A 107 -5.29 23.02 -2.22
CA LEU A 107 -6.53 22.65 -1.55
C LEU A 107 -6.48 22.93 -0.05
N ARG A 108 -5.32 22.70 0.58
CA ARG A 108 -5.11 23.02 2.00
C ARG A 108 -5.28 24.51 2.27
N GLN A 109 -4.63 25.36 1.48
CA GLN A 109 -4.75 26.82 1.62
C GLN A 109 -6.20 27.31 1.44
N GLU A 110 -6.93 26.78 0.46
CA GLU A 110 -8.35 27.10 0.25
C GLU A 110 -9.21 26.69 1.46
N LEU A 111 -8.99 25.49 1.99
CA LEU A 111 -9.73 24.97 3.12
C LEU A 111 -9.42 25.75 4.41
N GLU A 112 -8.15 26.08 4.66
CA GLU A 112 -7.73 26.90 5.81
C GLU A 112 -8.32 28.33 5.71
N ALA A 113 -8.31 28.95 4.54
CA ALA A 113 -8.97 30.24 4.29
C ALA A 113 -10.49 30.18 4.53
N ALA A 114 -11.11 29.02 4.31
CA ALA A 114 -12.52 28.76 4.61
C ALA A 114 -12.77 28.31 6.06
N GLY A 115 -11.75 28.38 6.95
CA GLY A 115 -11.85 28.09 8.38
C GLY A 115 -11.66 26.62 8.76
N SER A 116 -11.10 25.75 7.88
CA SER A 116 -10.73 24.39 8.27
C SER A 116 -9.52 24.40 9.19
N ILE A 117 -9.55 23.52 10.20
CA ILE A 117 -8.45 23.32 11.14
C ILE A 117 -7.86 21.95 10.84
N PHE A 118 -6.60 21.91 10.42
CA PHE A 118 -5.87 20.67 10.16
C PHE A 118 -5.12 20.20 11.40
N GLN A 119 -5.19 18.89 11.66
CA GLN A 119 -4.51 18.25 12.79
C GLN A 119 -3.23 17.54 12.37
N THR A 120 -3.11 17.21 11.07
CA THR A 120 -1.98 16.48 10.50
C THR A 120 -1.30 17.28 9.38
N THR A 121 -0.18 16.79 8.92
CA THR A 121 0.52 17.34 7.74
C THR A 121 0.36 16.46 6.50
N THR A 122 -0.52 15.44 6.56
CA THR A 122 -0.77 14.55 5.43
C THR A 122 -1.75 15.17 4.43
N ASP A 123 -1.61 14.80 3.19
CA ASP A 123 -2.55 15.12 2.11
C ASP A 123 -3.91 14.42 2.26
N SER A 124 -3.93 13.27 2.94
CA SER A 124 -5.13 12.46 3.17
C SER A 124 -6.21 13.21 3.97
N GLU A 125 -5.82 14.10 4.89
CA GLU A 125 -6.75 14.88 5.70
C GLU A 125 -7.59 15.85 4.86
N ILE A 126 -7.06 16.30 3.71
CA ILE A 126 -7.78 17.16 2.75
C ILE A 126 -9.06 16.49 2.26
N ILE A 127 -8.99 15.19 1.97
CA ILE A 127 -10.13 14.40 1.51
C ILE A 127 -11.24 14.39 2.55
N LEU A 128 -10.89 14.23 3.84
CA LEU A 128 -11.86 14.29 4.94
C LEU A 128 -12.56 15.64 5.04
N HIS A 129 -11.81 16.73 4.91
CA HIS A 129 -12.40 18.08 4.87
C HIS A 129 -13.32 18.31 3.68
N LEU A 130 -12.95 17.80 2.50
CA LEU A 130 -13.78 17.91 1.29
C LEU A 130 -15.08 17.11 1.41
N ILE A 131 -15.02 15.88 1.95
CA ILE A 131 -16.20 15.03 2.18
C ILE A 131 -17.14 15.68 3.22
N SER A 132 -16.59 16.31 4.25
CA SER A 132 -17.38 16.96 5.31
C SER A 132 -18.11 18.23 4.84
N ARG A 133 -17.75 18.78 3.67
CA ARG A 133 -18.32 20.01 3.10
C ARG A 133 -18.89 19.80 1.68
N PRO A 134 -19.83 18.88 1.47
CA PRO A 134 -20.39 18.69 0.14
C PRO A 134 -21.22 19.90 -0.28
N ASN A 135 -21.13 20.24 -1.56
CA ASN A 135 -22.03 21.23 -2.15
C ASN A 135 -23.33 20.53 -2.56
N PRO A 136 -24.49 20.84 -1.94
CA PRO A 136 -25.75 20.19 -2.26
C PRO A 136 -26.25 20.46 -3.70
N ALA A 137 -25.71 21.51 -4.35
CA ALA A 137 -26.06 21.83 -5.74
C ALA A 137 -25.35 20.94 -6.79
N ILE A 138 -24.36 20.14 -6.37
CA ILE A 138 -23.59 19.26 -7.27
C ILE A 138 -24.06 17.82 -7.08
N ASN A 139 -24.47 17.15 -8.15
CA ASN A 139 -24.83 15.73 -8.15
C ASN A 139 -23.61 14.84 -7.84
N GLY A 140 -23.87 13.62 -7.34
CA GLY A 140 -22.84 12.58 -7.20
C GLY A 140 -22.36 12.30 -5.78
N GLY A 141 -22.97 12.92 -4.75
CA GLY A 141 -22.63 12.67 -3.35
C GLY A 141 -21.30 13.28 -2.91
N ALA A 142 -21.07 13.29 -1.60
CA ALA A 142 -19.92 13.99 -0.99
C ALA A 142 -18.55 13.46 -1.45
N LEU A 143 -18.42 12.13 -1.55
CA LEU A 143 -17.17 11.49 -1.98
C LEU A 143 -16.84 11.80 -3.44
N ALA A 144 -17.82 11.68 -4.36
CA ALA A 144 -17.60 12.00 -5.77
C ALA A 144 -17.16 13.45 -5.97
N GLN A 145 -17.78 14.38 -5.25
CA GLN A 145 -17.39 15.80 -5.25
C GLN A 145 -15.97 16.00 -4.71
N ALA A 146 -15.59 15.31 -3.64
CA ALA A 146 -14.24 15.39 -3.10
C ALA A 146 -13.21 14.85 -4.12
N LEU A 147 -13.49 13.69 -4.72
CA LEU A 147 -12.60 13.06 -5.70
C LEU A 147 -12.46 13.86 -6.99
N SER A 148 -13.48 14.62 -7.41
CA SER A 148 -13.37 15.51 -8.59
C SER A 148 -12.42 16.69 -8.38
N ARG A 149 -12.09 17.03 -7.12
CA ARG A 149 -11.21 18.15 -6.77
C ARG A 149 -9.76 17.74 -6.54
N VAL A 150 -9.50 16.48 -6.17
CA VAL A 150 -8.17 16.00 -5.87
C VAL A 150 -7.46 15.50 -7.12
N HIS A 151 -6.18 15.87 -7.26
CA HIS A 151 -5.34 15.43 -8.37
C HIS A 151 -4.12 14.69 -7.84
N GLY A 152 -3.75 13.60 -8.50
CA GLY A 152 -2.58 12.80 -8.14
C GLY A 152 -2.90 11.31 -8.06
N ALA A 153 -1.98 10.56 -7.46
CA ALA A 153 -2.13 9.13 -7.25
C ALA A 153 -2.88 8.87 -5.95
N TYR A 154 -3.94 8.05 -6.00
CA TYR A 154 -4.60 7.58 -4.77
C TYR A 154 -5.21 6.19 -4.92
N SER A 155 -4.96 5.35 -3.92
CA SER A 155 -5.77 4.20 -3.57
C SER A 155 -6.26 4.42 -2.15
N LEU A 156 -7.57 4.63 -2.01
CA LEU A 156 -8.22 5.03 -0.76
C LEU A 156 -9.07 3.90 -0.23
N ILE A 157 -9.07 3.73 1.08
CA ILE A 157 -10.09 3.00 1.81
C ILE A 157 -10.72 3.96 2.81
N LEU A 158 -12.04 4.11 2.72
CA LEU A 158 -12.82 4.83 3.71
C LEU A 158 -13.74 3.84 4.42
N MET A 159 -13.96 4.06 5.71
CA MET A 159 -14.93 3.31 6.50
C MET A 159 -15.85 4.29 7.19
N GLY A 160 -17.15 4.13 6.92
CA GLY A 160 -18.23 4.76 7.64
C GLY A 160 -18.85 3.83 8.68
N GLU A 161 -19.98 4.25 9.24
CA GLU A 161 -20.68 3.45 10.24
C GLU A 161 -21.23 2.13 9.69
N ASN A 162 -21.64 2.08 8.41
CA ASN A 162 -22.29 0.91 7.82
C ASN A 162 -21.67 0.42 6.51
N GLU A 163 -20.56 1.04 6.09
CA GLU A 163 -19.95 0.76 4.80
C GLU A 163 -18.43 0.81 4.83
N VAL A 164 -17.81 0.11 3.89
CA VAL A 164 -16.40 0.28 3.54
C VAL A 164 -16.31 0.61 2.06
N ILE A 165 -15.61 1.69 1.74
CA ILE A 165 -15.49 2.22 0.39
C ILE A 165 -14.04 2.13 -0.05
N ALA A 166 -13.82 1.62 -1.26
CA ALA A 166 -12.53 1.66 -1.94
C ALA A 166 -12.60 2.62 -3.13
N ALA A 167 -11.59 3.45 -3.34
CA ALA A 167 -11.53 4.33 -4.50
C ALA A 167 -10.12 4.34 -5.09
N ARG A 168 -10.00 4.25 -6.41
CA ARG A 168 -8.74 4.29 -7.15
C ARG A 168 -8.70 5.50 -8.06
N ASP A 169 -7.55 6.16 -8.16
CA ASP A 169 -7.40 7.35 -9.01
C ASP A 169 -7.69 7.06 -10.50
N PRO A 170 -8.05 8.09 -11.30
CA PRO A 170 -8.43 7.91 -12.70
C PRO A 170 -7.36 7.26 -13.58
N PHE A 171 -6.08 7.34 -13.21
CA PHE A 171 -4.97 6.73 -13.93
C PHE A 171 -4.62 5.34 -13.41
N GLY A 172 -5.13 4.95 -12.24
CA GLY A 172 -4.79 3.68 -11.60
C GLY A 172 -3.31 3.56 -11.24
N PHE A 173 -2.68 4.65 -10.77
CA PHE A 173 -1.25 4.66 -10.46
C PHE A 173 -0.83 3.64 -9.41
N ARG A 174 -1.65 3.47 -8.36
CA ARG A 174 -1.38 2.49 -7.32
C ARG A 174 -2.35 1.32 -7.42
N PRO A 175 -1.91 0.11 -7.04
CA PRO A 175 -2.77 -1.06 -7.08
C PRO A 175 -3.83 -1.02 -5.98
N LEU A 176 -4.99 -1.60 -6.29
CA LEU A 176 -6.07 -1.84 -5.35
C LEU A 176 -6.89 -3.02 -5.85
N VAL A 177 -7.06 -4.03 -5.01
CA VAL A 177 -7.72 -5.29 -5.35
C VAL A 177 -8.90 -5.58 -4.42
N ILE A 178 -9.83 -6.39 -4.90
CA ILE A 178 -10.98 -6.90 -4.16
C ILE A 178 -10.79 -8.39 -3.96
N GLY A 179 -10.97 -8.84 -2.73
CA GLY A 179 -11.05 -10.24 -2.36
C GLY A 179 -12.34 -10.56 -1.63
N ARG A 180 -12.66 -11.84 -1.55
CA ARG A 180 -13.78 -12.39 -0.79
C ARG A 180 -13.29 -13.49 0.14
N LEU A 181 -13.77 -13.45 1.37
CA LEU A 181 -13.59 -14.54 2.34
C LEU A 181 -14.97 -14.83 2.93
N ASP A 182 -15.56 -15.96 2.55
CA ASP A 182 -16.97 -16.27 2.83
C ASP A 182 -17.89 -15.11 2.40
N GLU A 183 -18.61 -14.49 3.34
CA GLU A 183 -19.48 -13.33 3.09
C GLU A 183 -18.74 -11.99 3.22
N ALA A 184 -17.47 -12.01 3.63
CA ALA A 184 -16.71 -10.80 3.83
C ALA A 184 -16.09 -10.27 2.53
N ILE A 185 -16.09 -8.94 2.38
CA ILE A 185 -15.40 -8.23 1.29
C ILE A 185 -14.10 -7.62 1.83
N ILE A 186 -13.02 -7.85 1.11
CA ILE A 186 -11.68 -7.36 1.47
C ILE A 186 -11.15 -6.47 0.35
N PHE A 187 -10.73 -5.27 0.70
CA PHE A 187 -9.94 -4.40 -0.18
C PHE A 187 -8.50 -4.42 0.27
N SER A 188 -7.57 -4.59 -0.66
CA SER A 188 -6.14 -4.63 -0.37
C SER A 188 -5.31 -3.93 -1.45
N SER A 189 -4.11 -3.47 -1.10
CA SER A 189 -3.17 -2.94 -2.07
C SER A 189 -2.58 -4.03 -2.98
N GLU A 190 -2.41 -5.26 -2.47
CA GLU A 190 -1.81 -6.38 -3.21
C GLU A 190 -2.51 -7.69 -2.90
N THR A 191 -2.45 -8.63 -3.86
CA THR A 191 -3.05 -9.97 -3.72
C THR A 191 -2.37 -10.81 -2.64
N CYS A 192 -1.09 -10.60 -2.36
CA CYS A 192 -0.37 -11.32 -1.32
C CYS A 192 -1.00 -11.20 0.09
N ALA A 193 -1.75 -10.12 0.35
CA ALA A 193 -2.50 -9.98 1.59
C ALA A 193 -3.77 -10.84 1.59
N LEU A 194 -4.41 -11.01 0.44
CA LEU A 194 -5.55 -11.92 0.27
C LEU A 194 -5.11 -13.37 0.49
N ASP A 195 -3.99 -13.76 -0.14
CA ASP A 195 -3.41 -15.09 -0.01
C ASP A 195 -3.13 -15.44 1.46
N LEU A 196 -2.54 -14.51 2.23
CA LEU A 196 -2.21 -14.74 3.63
C LEU A 196 -3.44 -14.96 4.51
N VAL A 197 -4.54 -14.26 4.23
CA VAL A 197 -5.79 -14.40 5.02
C VAL A 197 -6.73 -15.46 4.46
N GLY A 198 -6.33 -16.17 3.39
CA GLY A 198 -7.12 -17.22 2.75
C GLY A 198 -8.33 -16.69 1.96
N ALA A 199 -8.28 -15.45 1.50
CA ALA A 199 -9.35 -14.84 0.72
C ALA A 199 -9.15 -15.11 -0.79
N GLU A 200 -10.25 -15.35 -1.49
CA GLU A 200 -10.27 -15.47 -2.95
C GLU A 200 -10.12 -14.09 -3.60
N PHE A 201 -9.23 -13.98 -4.61
CA PHE A 201 -9.12 -12.78 -5.46
C PHE A 201 -10.32 -12.68 -6.39
N VAL A 202 -11.03 -11.57 -6.34
CA VAL A 202 -12.21 -11.33 -7.21
C VAL A 202 -11.79 -10.56 -8.47
N ARG A 203 -11.23 -9.35 -8.29
CA ARG A 203 -10.74 -8.49 -9.37
C ARG A 203 -9.94 -7.31 -8.82
N GLU A 204 -9.32 -6.57 -9.70
CA GLU A 204 -8.80 -5.23 -9.38
C GLU A 204 -9.93 -4.20 -9.35
N VAL A 205 -9.74 -3.13 -8.56
CA VAL A 205 -10.55 -1.90 -8.68
C VAL A 205 -10.06 -1.17 -9.93
N GLU A 206 -10.97 -0.84 -10.83
CA GLU A 206 -10.62 -0.18 -12.09
C GLU A 206 -10.11 1.27 -11.86
N PRO A 207 -9.32 1.82 -12.78
CA PRO A 207 -8.97 3.24 -12.76
C PRO A 207 -10.22 4.13 -12.71
N GLY A 208 -10.24 5.07 -11.77
CA GLY A 208 -11.35 6.00 -11.54
C GLY A 208 -12.59 5.38 -10.91
N GLU A 209 -12.54 4.12 -10.48
CA GLU A 209 -13.67 3.42 -9.87
C GLU A 209 -13.75 3.69 -8.36
N VAL A 210 -14.96 3.85 -7.88
CA VAL A 210 -15.34 3.81 -6.46
C VAL A 210 -16.21 2.58 -6.25
N VAL A 211 -15.81 1.74 -5.29
CA VAL A 211 -16.50 0.50 -4.92
C VAL A 211 -16.99 0.61 -3.49
N VAL A 212 -18.25 0.34 -3.25
CA VAL A 212 -18.89 0.38 -1.92
C VAL A 212 -19.30 -1.03 -1.53
N ALA A 213 -18.89 -1.45 -0.34
CA ALA A 213 -19.36 -2.66 0.32
C ALA A 213 -20.23 -2.28 1.51
N ASP A 214 -21.51 -2.62 1.47
CA ASP A 214 -22.51 -2.38 2.50
C ASP A 214 -23.50 -3.57 2.58
N GLU A 215 -24.57 -3.44 3.36
CA GLU A 215 -25.60 -4.48 3.52
C GLU A 215 -26.29 -4.86 2.19
N GLY A 216 -26.32 -3.94 1.22
CA GLY A 216 -26.82 -4.19 -0.13
C GLY A 216 -25.85 -4.98 -1.02
N GLY A 217 -24.66 -5.31 -0.50
CA GLY A 217 -23.59 -6.01 -1.20
C GLY A 217 -22.55 -5.07 -1.83
N LEU A 218 -21.93 -5.55 -2.91
CA LEU A 218 -20.88 -4.81 -3.61
C LEU A 218 -21.46 -4.03 -4.79
N ARG A 219 -21.31 -2.72 -4.79
CA ARG A 219 -21.72 -1.83 -5.89
C ARG A 219 -20.58 -0.89 -6.27
N SER A 220 -20.56 -0.42 -7.52
CA SER A 220 -19.52 0.50 -7.96
C SER A 220 -20.05 1.60 -8.89
N PHE A 221 -19.30 2.68 -8.98
CA PHE A 221 -19.53 3.78 -9.91
C PHE A 221 -18.23 4.53 -10.22
N LYS A 222 -18.23 5.30 -11.30
CA LYS A 222 -17.09 6.16 -11.68
C LYS A 222 -17.51 7.62 -11.59
N PRO A 223 -16.92 8.41 -10.65
CA PRO A 223 -17.27 9.83 -10.46
C PRO A 223 -16.73 10.74 -11.58
N HIS A 224 -15.73 10.28 -12.34
CA HIS A 224 -15.12 11.03 -13.43
C HIS A 224 -15.80 10.68 -14.76
N ALA A 225 -16.14 11.69 -15.56
CA ALA A 225 -16.80 11.51 -16.86
C ALA A 225 -15.91 10.77 -17.87
N GLU A 226 -14.60 10.99 -17.79
CA GLU A 226 -13.60 10.33 -18.63
C GLU A 226 -12.54 9.67 -17.75
N THR A 227 -12.18 8.44 -18.08
CA THR A 227 -11.02 7.77 -17.49
C THR A 227 -9.89 7.84 -18.51
N PRO A 228 -8.76 8.48 -18.15
CA PRO A 228 -7.58 8.49 -19.01
C PRO A 228 -7.00 7.07 -19.16
N ARG A 229 -6.00 6.92 -20.03
CA ARG A 229 -5.30 5.64 -20.18
C ARG A 229 -4.72 5.22 -18.84
N GLU A 230 -4.94 3.97 -18.45
CA GLU A 230 -4.31 3.36 -17.28
C GLU A 230 -2.80 3.54 -17.30
N SER A 231 -2.24 3.99 -16.19
CA SER A 231 -0.83 4.34 -16.02
C SER A 231 -0.28 3.76 -14.72
N LEU A 232 -0.46 2.44 -14.53
CA LEU A 232 0.09 1.75 -13.37
C LEU A 232 1.58 2.05 -13.23
N CYS A 233 2.01 2.44 -12.05
CA CYS A 233 3.39 2.82 -11.78
C CYS A 233 4.32 1.63 -12.00
N VAL A 234 5.25 1.75 -12.96
CA VAL A 234 6.22 0.69 -13.28
C VAL A 234 7.09 0.32 -12.07
N PHE A 235 7.28 1.22 -11.12
CA PHE A 235 8.05 0.97 -9.90
C PHE A 235 7.42 -0.13 -9.03
N GLU A 236 6.12 -0.36 -9.12
CA GLU A 236 5.47 -1.51 -8.49
C GLU A 236 6.09 -2.83 -8.98
N PHE A 237 6.29 -2.97 -10.30
CA PHE A 237 6.93 -4.16 -10.87
C PHE A 237 8.43 -4.20 -10.58
N VAL A 238 9.15 -3.08 -10.70
CA VAL A 238 10.60 -3.06 -10.54
C VAL A 238 11.02 -3.39 -9.12
N TYR A 239 10.30 -2.85 -8.11
CA TYR A 239 10.79 -2.94 -6.74
C TYR A 239 9.69 -3.09 -5.68
N PHE A 240 8.56 -2.35 -5.80
CA PHE A 240 7.74 -2.06 -4.63
C PHE A 240 6.82 -3.22 -4.24
N ALA A 241 6.12 -3.83 -5.20
CA ALA A 241 5.23 -4.95 -4.94
C ALA A 241 5.98 -6.24 -4.59
N ARG A 242 5.35 -7.12 -3.85
CA ARG A 242 5.89 -8.45 -3.56
C ARG A 242 5.93 -9.30 -4.84
N PRO A 243 6.94 -10.17 -4.99
CA PRO A 243 7.08 -11.00 -6.19
C PRO A 243 5.91 -11.97 -6.42
N ASP A 244 5.23 -12.39 -5.37
CA ASP A 244 4.08 -13.28 -5.38
C ASP A 244 2.75 -12.56 -5.71
N SER A 245 2.72 -11.24 -5.73
CA SER A 245 1.53 -10.45 -6.06
C SER A 245 1.22 -10.46 -7.55
N GLN A 246 -0.08 -10.27 -7.87
CA GLN A 246 -0.59 -10.02 -9.22
C GLN A 246 -1.04 -8.56 -9.33
N LEU A 247 -0.62 -7.87 -10.40
CA LEU A 247 -0.94 -6.47 -10.67
C LEU A 247 -1.16 -6.28 -12.18
N GLY A 248 -2.23 -5.62 -12.58
CA GLY A 248 -2.57 -5.40 -13.99
C GLY A 248 -2.68 -6.73 -14.76
N GLY A 249 -3.23 -7.78 -14.13
CA GLY A 249 -3.34 -9.12 -14.70
C GLY A 249 -1.99 -9.84 -14.88
N ARG A 250 -0.89 -9.36 -14.26
CA ARG A 250 0.46 -9.91 -14.41
C ARG A 250 1.07 -10.27 -13.06
N ASN A 251 1.71 -11.42 -12.98
CA ASN A 251 2.50 -11.77 -11.81
C ASN A 251 3.80 -10.97 -11.77
N VAL A 252 4.14 -10.40 -10.60
CA VAL A 252 5.29 -9.51 -10.42
C VAL A 252 6.61 -10.24 -10.63
N SER A 253 6.75 -11.50 -10.14
CA SER A 253 7.98 -12.27 -10.35
C SER A 253 8.24 -12.54 -11.84
N HIS A 254 7.22 -12.90 -12.60
CA HIS A 254 7.32 -13.11 -14.04
C HIS A 254 7.70 -11.84 -14.79
N ALA A 255 7.13 -10.69 -14.39
CA ALA A 255 7.49 -9.39 -14.98
C ALA A 255 8.98 -9.08 -14.75
N ARG A 256 9.48 -9.28 -13.51
CA ARG A 256 10.90 -9.08 -13.17
C ARG A 256 11.83 -10.03 -13.93
N THR A 257 11.47 -11.30 -14.08
CA THR A 257 12.24 -12.26 -14.88
C THR A 257 12.32 -11.81 -16.35
N ARG A 258 11.21 -11.35 -16.93
CA ARG A 258 11.22 -10.78 -18.29
C ARG A 258 12.10 -9.55 -18.40
N MET A 259 12.09 -8.63 -17.44
CA MET A 259 12.99 -7.47 -17.41
C MET A 259 14.45 -7.91 -17.40
N GLY A 260 14.80 -8.95 -16.66
CA GLY A 260 16.13 -9.53 -16.63
C GLY A 260 16.56 -10.10 -17.99
N ARG A 261 15.67 -10.83 -18.68
CA ARG A 261 15.95 -11.34 -20.04
C ARG A 261 16.20 -10.20 -21.03
N GLU A 262 15.35 -9.17 -21.00
CA GLU A 262 15.53 -7.99 -21.87
C GLU A 262 16.83 -7.23 -21.55
N LEU A 263 17.19 -7.13 -20.27
CA LEU A 263 18.46 -6.52 -19.86
C LEU A 263 19.66 -7.29 -20.45
N ALA A 264 19.67 -8.62 -20.39
CA ALA A 264 20.72 -9.43 -20.98
C ALA A 264 20.81 -9.28 -22.49
N ARG A 265 19.67 -9.14 -23.17
CA ARG A 265 19.62 -8.93 -24.63
C ARG A 265 20.15 -7.56 -25.04
N LEU A 266 19.82 -6.51 -24.28
CA LEU A 266 20.17 -5.11 -24.59
C LEU A 266 21.58 -4.75 -24.10
N HIS A 267 22.03 -5.36 -23.03
CA HIS A 267 23.31 -5.08 -22.38
C HIS A 267 24.06 -6.40 -22.06
N PRO A 268 24.50 -7.13 -23.11
CA PRO A 268 25.30 -8.34 -22.91
C PRO A 268 26.63 -7.98 -22.27
N VAL A 269 27.10 -8.81 -21.35
CA VAL A 269 28.42 -8.67 -20.71
C VAL A 269 29.15 -10.00 -20.73
N GLU A 270 30.49 -9.95 -20.72
CA GLU A 270 31.33 -11.10 -20.48
C GLU A 270 31.56 -11.25 -18.99
N ALA A 271 30.95 -12.24 -18.39
CA ALA A 271 31.08 -12.55 -16.97
C ALA A 271 31.04 -14.07 -16.74
N ASP A 272 31.60 -14.49 -15.61
CA ASP A 272 31.62 -15.91 -15.21
C ASP A 272 30.35 -16.30 -14.45
N ILE A 273 29.74 -15.33 -13.77
CA ILE A 273 28.53 -15.55 -12.95
C ILE A 273 27.59 -14.36 -12.96
N VAL A 274 26.30 -14.63 -12.80
CA VAL A 274 25.25 -13.64 -12.48
C VAL A 274 24.97 -13.72 -10.99
N VAL A 275 25.02 -12.58 -10.28
CA VAL A 275 24.82 -12.51 -8.83
C VAL A 275 23.66 -11.60 -8.48
N PRO A 276 22.57 -12.12 -7.90
CA PRO A 276 21.47 -11.26 -7.43
C PRO A 276 21.83 -10.50 -6.16
N VAL A 277 21.38 -9.25 -6.05
CA VAL A 277 21.27 -8.58 -4.75
C VAL A 277 19.91 -8.99 -4.15
N PRO A 278 19.89 -9.79 -3.08
CA PRO A 278 18.65 -10.30 -2.52
C PRO A 278 17.85 -9.19 -1.81
N ASP A 279 16.48 -9.23 -1.81
CA ASP A 279 15.67 -10.23 -2.52
C ASP A 279 15.16 -9.69 -3.86
N SER A 280 15.14 -8.36 -4.02
CA SER A 280 14.52 -7.68 -5.17
C SER A 280 15.19 -7.99 -6.52
N GLY A 281 16.51 -8.21 -6.52
CA GLY A 281 17.28 -8.54 -7.70
C GLY A 281 17.15 -10.00 -8.18
N THR A 282 16.64 -10.89 -7.36
CA THR A 282 16.66 -12.35 -7.60
C THR A 282 15.98 -12.74 -8.91
N TYR A 283 14.77 -12.26 -9.16
CA TYR A 283 14.01 -12.61 -10.37
C TYR A 283 14.60 -12.00 -11.64
N ALA A 284 15.16 -10.78 -11.56
CA ALA A 284 15.84 -10.15 -12.68
C ALA A 284 17.14 -10.90 -13.01
N ALA A 285 17.92 -11.29 -11.99
CA ALA A 285 19.14 -12.08 -12.18
C ALA A 285 18.83 -13.47 -12.78
N LEU A 286 17.74 -14.12 -12.35
CA LEU A 286 17.28 -15.35 -12.96
C LEU A 286 17.01 -15.19 -14.47
N GLY A 287 16.23 -14.17 -14.84
CA GLY A 287 15.97 -13.89 -16.26
C GLY A 287 17.21 -13.51 -17.05
N TYR A 288 18.13 -12.77 -16.44
CA TYR A 288 19.42 -12.43 -17.06
C TYR A 288 20.26 -13.68 -17.32
N SER A 289 20.39 -14.58 -16.34
CA SER A 289 21.10 -15.86 -16.46
C SER A 289 20.48 -16.74 -17.54
N GLU A 290 19.16 -16.91 -17.55
CA GLU A 290 18.46 -17.69 -18.59
C GLU A 290 18.72 -17.18 -20.01
N GLN A 291 18.75 -15.87 -20.22
CA GLN A 291 18.94 -15.28 -21.53
C GLN A 291 20.39 -15.23 -21.98
N SER A 292 21.32 -14.97 -21.06
CA SER A 292 22.76 -14.84 -21.38
C SER A 292 23.50 -16.18 -21.41
N GLY A 293 22.93 -17.21 -20.77
CA GLY A 293 23.63 -18.50 -20.56
C GLY A 293 24.69 -18.45 -19.45
N ILE A 294 24.92 -17.28 -18.83
CA ILE A 294 25.86 -17.14 -17.70
C ILE A 294 25.23 -17.75 -16.45
N PRO A 295 25.90 -18.67 -15.72
CA PRO A 295 25.33 -19.34 -14.57
C PRO A 295 24.98 -18.35 -13.43
N LEU A 296 23.82 -18.58 -12.78
CA LEU A 296 23.40 -17.86 -11.58
C LEU A 296 24.10 -18.43 -10.36
N ASP A 297 24.69 -17.56 -9.53
CA ASP A 297 25.27 -17.94 -8.24
C ASP A 297 24.82 -16.96 -7.14
N GLN A 298 24.51 -17.51 -5.96
CA GLN A 298 24.10 -16.71 -4.80
C GLN A 298 25.32 -16.30 -3.97
N ALA A 299 25.94 -15.19 -4.34
CA ALA A 299 27.11 -14.68 -3.63
C ALA A 299 26.78 -13.76 -2.44
N PHE A 300 25.53 -13.37 -2.24
CA PHE A 300 25.09 -12.59 -1.08
C PHE A 300 24.15 -13.37 -0.18
N VAL A 301 24.43 -13.33 1.12
CA VAL A 301 23.52 -13.79 2.18
C VAL A 301 22.87 -12.56 2.82
N ARG A 302 21.54 -12.55 2.85
CA ARG A 302 20.78 -11.49 3.53
C ARG A 302 20.51 -11.87 4.99
N ASN A 303 20.75 -10.90 5.88
CA ASN A 303 20.25 -10.96 7.24
C ASN A 303 18.77 -10.56 7.26
N HIS A 304 17.87 -11.51 7.44
CA HIS A 304 16.41 -11.29 7.42
C HIS A 304 15.89 -10.47 8.61
N TYR A 305 16.67 -10.34 9.68
CA TYR A 305 16.31 -9.52 10.85
C TYR A 305 16.58 -8.02 10.64
N ILE A 306 17.20 -7.63 9.52
CA ILE A 306 17.47 -6.23 9.17
C ILE A 306 16.50 -5.78 8.08
N GLY A 307 15.70 -4.76 8.40
CA GLY A 307 14.75 -4.14 7.47
C GLY A 307 15.40 -3.23 6.41
N ARG A 308 14.69 -2.20 5.96
CA ARG A 308 15.19 -1.21 4.99
C ARG A 308 16.25 -0.33 5.63
N THR A 309 17.42 -0.20 4.98
CA THR A 309 18.59 0.49 5.53
C THR A 309 18.79 1.89 4.97
N PHE A 310 18.27 2.19 3.79
CA PHE A 310 18.45 3.48 3.11
C PHE A 310 17.68 4.65 3.74
N LEU A 311 16.72 4.37 4.64
CA LEU A 311 15.94 5.37 5.37
C LEU A 311 16.65 5.95 6.59
N GLN A 312 17.84 5.47 6.91
CA GLN A 312 18.61 5.93 8.08
C GLN A 312 19.21 7.33 7.85
N PRO A 313 19.29 8.17 8.90
CA PRO A 313 19.58 9.60 8.76
C PRO A 313 21.01 9.91 8.32
N THR A 314 21.99 9.08 8.66
CA THR A 314 23.41 9.35 8.37
C THR A 314 24.03 8.32 7.42
N GLN A 315 25.02 8.74 6.63
CA GLN A 315 25.74 7.86 5.70
C GLN A 315 26.46 6.72 6.47
N LEU A 316 27.10 7.04 7.58
CA LEU A 316 27.81 6.05 8.40
C LEU A 316 26.90 4.92 8.87
N ILE A 317 25.70 5.27 9.34
CA ILE A 317 24.71 4.29 9.78
C ILE A 317 24.18 3.49 8.59
N ARG A 318 23.97 4.13 7.44
CA ARG A 318 23.55 3.42 6.21
C ARG A 318 24.59 2.40 5.77
N ASP A 319 25.86 2.79 5.72
CA ASP A 319 26.98 1.91 5.32
C ASP A 319 27.16 0.73 6.28
N PHE A 320 27.07 0.98 7.59
CA PHE A 320 27.11 -0.07 8.60
C PHE A 320 25.94 -1.05 8.44
N ASN A 321 24.72 -0.53 8.28
CA ASN A 321 23.53 -1.34 8.12
C ASN A 321 23.53 -2.17 6.82
N VAL A 322 24.09 -1.64 5.72
CA VAL A 322 24.28 -2.44 4.50
C VAL A 322 25.21 -3.61 4.74
N ARG A 323 26.33 -3.41 5.45
CA ARG A 323 27.27 -4.49 5.80
C ARG A 323 26.65 -5.55 6.70
N VAL A 324 25.80 -5.14 7.66
CA VAL A 324 25.09 -6.08 8.54
C VAL A 324 23.99 -6.82 7.79
N LYS A 325 23.35 -6.14 6.82
CA LYS A 325 22.24 -6.70 6.04
C LYS A 325 22.70 -7.70 4.98
N LEU A 326 23.81 -7.41 4.30
CA LEU A 326 24.30 -8.21 3.18
C LEU A 326 25.73 -8.66 3.45
N ASN A 327 25.92 -9.97 3.53
CA ASN A 327 27.23 -10.56 3.68
C ASN A 327 27.64 -11.30 2.40
N LEU A 328 28.87 -11.08 1.94
CA LEU A 328 29.41 -11.68 0.74
C LEU A 328 29.98 -13.09 1.03
N ILE A 329 29.61 -14.07 0.22
CA ILE A 329 30.25 -15.39 0.18
C ILE A 329 31.50 -15.25 -0.70
N ARG A 330 32.65 -15.03 -0.06
CA ARG A 330 33.90 -14.71 -0.77
C ARG A 330 34.31 -15.78 -1.77
N SER A 331 34.17 -17.04 -1.45
CA SER A 331 34.49 -18.19 -2.34
C SER A 331 33.65 -18.21 -3.63
N ALA A 332 32.45 -17.63 -3.62
CA ALA A 332 31.59 -17.57 -4.79
C ALA A 332 32.07 -16.54 -5.83
N VAL A 333 32.78 -15.50 -5.40
CA VAL A 333 33.20 -14.37 -6.28
C VAL A 333 34.71 -14.27 -6.48
N GLN A 334 35.49 -15.02 -5.70
CA GLN A 334 36.95 -14.96 -5.78
C GLN A 334 37.40 -15.44 -7.16
N ASP A 335 38.24 -14.63 -7.83
CA ASP A 335 38.81 -14.86 -9.16
C ASP A 335 37.75 -15.01 -10.28
N ARG A 336 36.54 -14.46 -10.08
CA ARG A 336 35.43 -14.47 -11.05
C ARG A 336 34.97 -13.08 -11.43
N LYS A 337 34.70 -12.85 -12.70
CA LYS A 337 33.93 -11.69 -13.17
C LYS A 337 32.45 -11.90 -12.85
N SER A 338 31.87 -10.97 -12.13
CA SER A 338 30.45 -11.07 -11.71
C SER A 338 29.64 -9.94 -12.32
N VAL A 339 28.50 -10.25 -12.93
CA VAL A 339 27.44 -9.29 -13.22
C VAL A 339 26.43 -9.32 -12.08
N VAL A 340 26.15 -8.12 -11.55
CA VAL A 340 25.31 -7.97 -10.35
C VAL A 340 24.05 -7.21 -10.71
#